data_b4001634e7d568da97ac05ab7243316a
#
_entry.id   b4001634e7d568da97ac05ab7243316a
#
_cell.length_a   1.000
_cell.length_b   1.000
_cell.length_c   1.000
_cell.angle_alpha   90.00
_cell.angle_beta   90.00
_cell.angle_gamma   90.00
#
_symmetry.space_group_name_H-M   'P 1'
#
loop_
_entity.id
_entity.type
_entity.pdbx_description
1 polymer ?
#
loop_
_entity_poly.entity_id
_entity_poly.type
_entity_poly.pdbx_seq_one_letter_code
_entity_poly.pdbx_strand_id
1 'polypeptide(L)'
;MVIDNEKREKILSLTSSFPKLWANPKTPQRERKRMIQLLIEDVTLVKADIITANVRFKGGATRELTLPLPLFPWEEWKTSEEVLADIDRLLDNHTYGEIATLLNERGLTTGGGKKLDGYRVNRIRRGYKLRSRESRLHERGLLTLEEASAMLGFCKAIVRRKRAKGMLPVAAHKLNDMGEYMYEPLPPENSEKSSHCSSSDRGGAV
;
A
#
# COMPACT_ATOMS: atom_id res chain seq x y z
N MET A 1 25.92 -44.04 40.05
CA MET A 1 26.01 -44.45 38.63
C MET A 1 27.25 -43.79 38.05
N VAL A 2 28.37 -44.55 37.96
CA VAL A 2 29.64 -44.02 37.46
C VAL A 2 29.57 -44.02 35.95
N ILE A 3 29.60 -42.84 35.33
CA ILE A 3 29.63 -42.70 33.85
C ILE A 3 31.06 -43.04 33.43
N ASP A 4 31.20 -44.08 32.62
CA ASP A 4 32.45 -44.53 32.02
C ASP A 4 33.10 -43.41 31.19
N ASN A 5 34.45 -43.28 31.24
CA ASN A 5 35.17 -42.19 30.57
C ASN A 5 34.88 -42.12 29.06
N GLU A 6 34.71 -43.27 28.42
CA GLU A 6 34.36 -43.37 27.00
C GLU A 6 33.00 -42.78 26.70
N LYS A 7 32.01 -42.97 27.57
CA LYS A 7 30.69 -42.36 27.47
C LYS A 7 30.73 -40.84 27.71
N ARG A 8 31.62 -40.41 28.61
CA ARG A 8 31.82 -38.99 28.91
C ARG A 8 32.41 -38.22 27.71
N GLU A 9 33.44 -38.80 27.07
CA GLU A 9 34.02 -38.22 25.84
C GLU A 9 33.02 -38.18 24.69
N LYS A 10 32.21 -39.20 24.54
CA LYS A 10 31.16 -39.28 23.54
C LYS A 10 30.08 -38.19 23.76
N ILE A 11 29.70 -37.94 25.01
CA ILE A 11 28.77 -36.85 25.38
C ILE A 11 29.38 -35.48 25.07
N LEU A 12 30.67 -35.29 25.39
CA LEU A 12 31.37 -34.01 25.11
C LEU A 12 31.53 -33.76 23.60
N SER A 13 31.78 -34.80 22.82
CA SER A 13 31.85 -34.68 21.35
C SER A 13 30.48 -34.34 20.72
N LEU A 14 29.40 -34.87 21.27
CA LEU A 14 28.03 -34.51 20.84
C LEU A 14 27.69 -33.06 21.16
N THR A 15 28.14 -32.53 22.30
CA THR A 15 27.91 -31.16 22.71
C THR A 15 28.61 -30.18 21.76
N SER A 16 29.81 -30.49 21.29
CA SER A 16 30.54 -29.67 20.33
C SER A 16 29.97 -29.70 18.92
N SER A 17 29.27 -30.76 18.53
CA SER A 17 28.65 -30.92 17.22
C SER A 17 27.23 -30.38 17.17
N PHE A 18 26.57 -30.15 18.31
CA PHE A 18 25.18 -29.65 18.37
C PHE A 18 24.94 -28.33 17.63
N PRO A 19 25.74 -27.26 17.78
CA PRO A 19 25.56 -26.02 17.04
C PRO A 19 25.65 -26.22 15.53
N LYS A 20 26.55 -27.10 15.07
CA LYS A 20 26.72 -27.44 13.65
C LYS A 20 25.48 -28.14 13.08
N LEU A 21 24.93 -29.10 13.82
CA LEU A 21 23.70 -29.81 13.45
C LEU A 21 22.48 -28.88 13.44
N TRP A 22 22.39 -27.98 14.43
CA TRP A 22 21.33 -27.00 14.52
C TRP A 22 21.35 -26.03 13.36
N ALA A 23 22.50 -25.47 13.01
CA ALA A 23 22.69 -24.50 11.94
C ALA A 23 22.61 -25.11 10.53
N ASN A 24 22.70 -26.44 10.40
CA ASN A 24 22.67 -27.08 9.09
C ASN A 24 21.30 -26.93 8.43
N PRO A 25 21.19 -26.31 7.24
CA PRO A 25 19.92 -26.13 6.55
C PRO A 25 19.23 -27.43 6.13
N LYS A 26 20.00 -28.54 6.02
CA LYS A 26 19.48 -29.89 5.73
C LYS A 26 18.82 -30.57 6.93
N THR A 27 18.98 -30.05 8.15
CA THR A 27 18.35 -30.62 9.34
C THR A 27 16.86 -30.30 9.36
N PRO A 28 15.97 -31.31 9.27
CA PRO A 28 14.52 -31.08 9.27
C PRO A 28 14.04 -30.44 10.58
N GLN A 29 12.99 -29.61 10.50
CA GLN A 29 12.35 -29.00 11.67
C GLN A 29 11.97 -30.00 12.76
N ARG A 30 11.53 -31.19 12.35
CA ARG A 30 11.17 -32.27 13.29
C ARG A 30 12.38 -32.70 14.17
N GLU A 31 13.56 -32.80 13.56
CA GLU A 31 14.78 -33.20 14.30
C GLU A 31 15.26 -32.05 15.21
N ARG A 32 15.19 -30.80 14.76
CA ARG A 32 15.44 -29.62 15.61
C ARG A 32 14.51 -29.59 16.82
N LYS A 33 13.23 -29.88 16.64
CA LYS A 33 12.26 -29.96 17.74
C LYS A 33 12.63 -31.08 18.72
N ARG A 34 13.04 -32.26 18.24
CA ARG A 34 13.50 -33.37 19.10
C ARG A 34 14.72 -32.98 19.89
N MET A 35 15.71 -32.31 19.28
CA MET A 35 16.92 -31.87 20.00
C MET A 35 16.55 -30.91 21.15
N ILE A 36 15.63 -29.97 20.94
CA ILE A 36 15.15 -29.09 22.01
C ILE A 36 14.46 -29.87 23.11
N GLN A 37 13.59 -30.82 22.79
CA GLN A 37 12.87 -31.66 23.76
C GLN A 37 13.79 -32.52 24.62
N LEU A 38 14.96 -32.85 24.09
CA LEU A 38 15.99 -33.60 24.87
C LEU A 38 16.70 -32.72 25.91
N LEU A 39 16.80 -31.41 25.67
CA LEU A 39 17.55 -30.46 26.50
C LEU A 39 16.68 -29.71 27.49
N ILE A 40 15.47 -29.33 27.06
CA ILE A 40 14.59 -28.49 27.81
C ILE A 40 13.54 -29.33 28.56
N GLU A 41 13.32 -29.01 29.81
CA GLU A 41 12.29 -29.61 30.65
C GLU A 41 10.96 -28.90 30.47
N ASP A 42 10.96 -27.57 30.65
CA ASP A 42 9.84 -26.71 30.38
C ASP A 42 10.24 -25.28 29.97
N VAL A 43 9.29 -24.54 29.45
CA VAL A 43 9.41 -23.11 29.14
C VAL A 43 8.17 -22.40 29.64
N THR A 44 8.35 -21.52 30.62
CA THR A 44 7.29 -20.65 31.12
C THR A 44 7.36 -19.31 30.41
N LEU A 45 6.27 -18.92 29.73
CA LEU A 45 6.17 -17.64 29.05
C LEU A 45 5.33 -16.66 29.85
N VAL A 46 5.90 -15.51 30.17
CA VAL A 46 5.20 -14.37 30.77
C VAL A 46 5.09 -13.26 29.70
N LYS A 47 3.87 -12.89 29.39
CA LYS A 47 3.59 -11.82 28.41
C LYS A 47 3.20 -10.55 29.16
N ALA A 48 4.03 -9.51 29.05
CA ALA A 48 3.77 -8.15 29.48
C ALA A 48 4.07 -7.21 28.31
N ASP A 49 4.80 -6.12 28.51
CA ASP A 49 5.31 -5.24 27.44
C ASP A 49 6.37 -5.93 26.56
N ILE A 50 7.01 -6.94 27.10
CA ILE A 50 7.91 -7.88 26.44
C ILE A 50 7.50 -9.31 26.82
N ILE A 51 7.90 -10.28 26.00
CA ILE A 51 7.76 -11.69 26.37
C ILE A 51 9.01 -12.13 27.12
N THR A 52 8.83 -12.57 28.36
CA THR A 52 9.89 -13.21 29.15
C THR A 52 9.70 -14.71 29.08
N ALA A 53 10.69 -15.42 28.57
CA ALA A 53 10.72 -16.87 28.50
C ALA A 53 11.70 -17.43 29.56
N ASN A 54 11.17 -18.05 30.59
CA ASN A 54 11.98 -18.79 31.60
C ASN A 54 12.15 -20.22 31.12
N VAL A 55 13.34 -20.53 30.66
CA VAL A 55 13.71 -21.88 30.15
C VAL A 55 14.36 -22.67 31.25
N ARG A 56 13.77 -23.83 31.60
CA ARG A 56 14.37 -24.80 32.52
C ARG A 56 14.93 -25.97 31.73
N PHE A 57 16.20 -26.23 31.92
CA PHE A 57 16.90 -27.34 31.31
C PHE A 57 16.82 -28.61 32.18
N LYS A 58 16.82 -29.77 31.55
CA LYS A 58 16.80 -31.09 32.25
C LYS A 58 17.96 -31.32 33.24
N GLY A 59 18.99 -30.50 33.17
CA GLY A 59 20.09 -30.49 34.15
C GLY A 59 19.85 -29.57 35.35
N GLY A 60 18.64 -28.99 35.52
CA GLY A 60 18.28 -28.08 36.60
C GLY A 60 18.69 -26.62 36.39
N ALA A 61 19.49 -26.33 35.36
CA ALA A 61 19.82 -24.94 35.02
C ALA A 61 18.59 -24.20 34.49
N THR A 62 18.46 -22.93 34.87
CA THR A 62 17.41 -22.04 34.35
C THR A 62 18.05 -20.87 33.61
N ARG A 63 17.37 -20.40 32.54
CA ARG A 63 17.79 -19.22 31.81
C ARG A 63 16.57 -18.38 31.42
N GLU A 64 16.67 -17.10 31.67
CA GLU A 64 15.69 -16.12 31.23
C GLU A 64 16.08 -15.55 29.86
N LEU A 65 15.13 -15.50 28.97
CA LEU A 65 15.26 -14.90 27.63
C LEU A 65 14.15 -13.86 27.45
N THR A 66 14.49 -12.72 26.95
CA THR A 66 13.53 -11.67 26.60
C THR A 66 13.34 -11.60 25.10
N LEU A 67 12.08 -11.53 24.68
CA LEU A 67 11.67 -11.45 23.29
C LEU A 67 10.74 -10.26 23.09
N PRO A 68 10.89 -9.50 22.01
CA PRO A 68 9.90 -8.46 21.70
C PRO A 68 8.55 -9.10 21.43
N LEU A 69 7.47 -8.37 21.72
CA LEU A 69 6.14 -8.79 21.30
C LEU A 69 6.09 -8.91 19.77
N PRO A 70 5.52 -10.01 19.22
CA PRO A 70 5.28 -10.08 17.81
C PRO A 70 4.31 -8.96 17.42
N LEU A 71 4.58 -8.28 16.33
CA LEU A 71 3.67 -7.31 15.76
C LEU A 71 2.33 -8.00 15.46
N PHE A 72 1.24 -7.30 15.69
CA PHE A 72 -0.06 -7.80 15.25
C PHE A 72 -0.08 -7.88 13.71
N PRO A 73 -0.75 -8.88 13.10
CA PRO A 73 -0.79 -9.02 11.65
C PRO A 73 -1.26 -7.74 10.93
N TRP A 74 -2.13 -6.96 11.55
CA TRP A 74 -2.60 -5.70 11.00
C TRP A 74 -1.52 -4.59 11.04
N GLU A 75 -0.55 -4.66 11.95
CA GLU A 75 0.59 -3.73 12.02
C GLU A 75 1.63 -4.04 10.96
N GLU A 76 1.89 -5.32 10.68
CA GLU A 76 2.76 -5.74 9.58
C GLU A 76 2.21 -5.32 8.21
N TRP A 77 0.89 -5.19 8.09
CA TRP A 77 0.23 -4.83 6.83
C TRP A 77 -0.06 -3.34 6.68
N LYS A 78 0.31 -2.53 7.67
CA LYS A 78 0.23 -1.07 7.52
C LYS A 78 1.12 -0.61 6.38
N THR A 79 0.58 0.28 5.58
CA THR A 79 1.38 0.99 4.57
C THR A 79 2.35 1.92 5.30
N SER A 80 3.61 1.96 4.89
CA SER A 80 4.61 2.84 5.50
C SER A 80 4.23 4.31 5.36
N GLU A 81 4.65 5.13 6.32
CA GLU A 81 4.38 6.58 6.29
C GLU A 81 5.01 7.25 5.07
N GLU A 82 6.16 6.76 4.60
CA GLU A 82 6.81 7.23 3.37
C GLU A 82 5.91 7.05 2.15
N VAL A 83 5.33 5.86 1.97
CA VAL A 83 4.39 5.57 0.87
C VAL A 83 3.15 6.46 0.98
N LEU A 84 2.65 6.71 2.19
CA LEU A 84 1.49 7.58 2.42
C LEU A 84 1.78 9.03 2.03
N ALA A 85 2.92 9.56 2.46
CA ALA A 85 3.36 10.92 2.14
C ALA A 85 3.58 11.10 0.63
N ASP A 86 4.17 10.10 -0.03
CA ASP A 86 4.37 10.12 -1.48
C ASP A 86 3.05 10.06 -2.23
N ILE A 87 2.11 9.18 -1.83
CA ILE A 87 0.77 9.15 -2.42
C ILE A 87 0.08 10.51 -2.26
N ASP A 88 0.11 11.09 -1.07
CA ASP A 88 -0.53 12.38 -0.81
C ASP A 88 0.01 13.48 -1.71
N ARG A 89 1.34 13.59 -1.81
CA ARG A 89 2.01 14.56 -2.68
C ARG A 89 1.73 14.35 -4.17
N LEU A 90 1.76 13.08 -4.64
CA LEU A 90 1.60 12.76 -6.05
C LEU A 90 0.16 12.89 -6.54
N LEU A 91 -0.83 12.80 -5.66
CA LEU A 91 -2.26 12.96 -5.99
C LEU A 91 -2.59 14.32 -6.61
N ASP A 92 -1.76 15.34 -6.37
CA ASP A 92 -1.93 16.65 -6.95
C ASP A 92 -1.78 16.67 -8.48
N ASN A 93 -0.89 15.83 -9.03
CA ASN A 93 -0.50 15.90 -10.43
C ASN A 93 -0.68 14.59 -11.20
N HIS A 94 -0.83 13.45 -10.51
CA HIS A 94 -0.84 12.11 -11.12
C HIS A 94 -2.13 11.36 -10.85
N THR A 95 -2.51 10.48 -11.78
CA THR A 95 -3.59 9.51 -11.59
C THR A 95 -3.14 8.37 -10.66
N TYR A 96 -4.08 7.58 -10.17
CA TYR A 96 -3.76 6.44 -9.29
C TYR A 96 -2.83 5.41 -9.94
N GLY A 97 -2.99 5.18 -11.26
CA GLY A 97 -2.13 4.26 -12.01
C GLY A 97 -0.72 4.80 -12.20
N GLU A 98 -0.59 6.09 -12.52
CA GLU A 98 0.70 6.77 -12.64
C GLU A 98 1.45 6.78 -11.29
N ILE A 99 0.74 7.06 -10.19
CA ILE A 99 1.31 6.98 -8.83
C ILE A 99 1.81 5.57 -8.54
N ALA A 100 1.02 4.54 -8.86
CA ALA A 100 1.42 3.15 -8.66
C ALA A 100 2.70 2.82 -9.43
N THR A 101 2.82 3.28 -10.67
CA THR A 101 4.03 3.10 -11.49
C THR A 101 5.25 3.75 -10.87
N LEU A 102 5.14 5.03 -10.50
CA LEU A 102 6.23 5.81 -9.88
C LEU A 102 6.71 5.19 -8.56
N LEU A 103 5.79 4.73 -7.72
CA LEU A 103 6.15 4.09 -6.45
C LEU A 103 6.81 2.73 -6.66
N ASN A 104 6.32 1.92 -7.60
CA ASN A 104 6.93 0.65 -7.96
C ASN A 104 8.36 0.82 -8.55
N GLU A 105 8.60 1.85 -9.36
CA GLU A 105 9.93 2.19 -9.89
C GLU A 105 10.93 2.52 -8.78
N ARG A 106 10.46 3.10 -7.68
CA ARG A 106 11.26 3.34 -6.46
C ARG A 106 11.40 2.11 -5.56
N GLY A 107 10.83 0.97 -5.94
CA GLY A 107 10.85 -0.27 -5.15
C GLY A 107 9.90 -0.26 -3.95
N LEU A 108 9.01 0.73 -3.84
CA LEU A 108 8.04 0.82 -2.76
C LEU A 108 6.88 -0.17 -3.00
N THR A 109 6.42 -0.78 -1.91
CA THR A 109 5.37 -1.80 -1.94
C THR A 109 4.28 -1.49 -0.91
N THR A 110 3.18 -2.23 -0.96
CA THR A 110 2.18 -2.23 0.13
C THR A 110 2.80 -2.80 1.40
N GLY A 111 2.20 -2.52 2.56
CA GLY A 111 2.63 -3.13 3.83
C GLY A 111 2.73 -4.67 3.80
N GLY A 112 1.98 -5.35 2.94
CA GLY A 112 2.09 -6.79 2.70
C GLY A 112 3.08 -7.18 1.59
N GLY A 113 4.02 -6.30 1.18
CA GLY A 113 5.06 -6.59 0.20
C GLY A 113 4.58 -6.74 -1.26
N LYS A 114 3.35 -6.37 -1.57
CA LYS A 114 2.80 -6.49 -2.93
C LYS A 114 3.05 -5.22 -3.73
N LYS A 115 3.27 -5.37 -5.05
CA LYS A 115 3.35 -4.24 -5.98
C LYS A 115 2.07 -3.39 -5.92
N LEU A 116 2.23 -2.09 -6.05
CA LEU A 116 1.12 -1.14 -6.11
C LEU A 116 0.48 -1.17 -7.49
N ASP A 117 -0.83 -0.97 -7.54
CA ASP A 117 -1.62 -0.70 -8.73
C ASP A 117 -2.62 0.43 -8.41
N GLY A 118 -3.28 0.98 -9.41
CA GLY A 118 -4.21 2.11 -9.22
C GLY A 118 -5.34 1.80 -8.24
N TYR A 119 -5.82 0.56 -8.22
CA TYR A 119 -6.85 0.12 -7.26
C TYR A 119 -6.32 0.14 -5.81
N ARG A 120 -5.10 -0.39 -5.59
CA ARG A 120 -4.47 -0.40 -4.26
C ARG A 120 -4.15 1.01 -3.78
N VAL A 121 -3.64 1.89 -4.65
CA VAL A 121 -3.42 3.30 -4.33
C VAL A 121 -4.71 3.97 -3.89
N ASN A 122 -5.82 3.79 -4.64
CA ASN A 122 -7.12 4.34 -4.26
C ASN A 122 -7.64 3.74 -2.94
N ARG A 123 -7.44 2.44 -2.70
CA ARG A 123 -7.81 1.78 -1.44
C ARG A 123 -7.02 2.32 -0.26
N ILE A 124 -5.70 2.52 -0.41
CA ILE A 124 -4.84 3.15 0.61
C ILE A 124 -5.34 4.57 0.87
N ARG A 125 -5.53 5.39 -0.17
CA ARG A 125 -6.07 6.74 -0.03
C ARG A 125 -7.35 6.77 0.80
N ARG A 126 -8.31 5.89 0.50
CA ARG A 126 -9.59 5.82 1.24
C ARG A 126 -9.38 5.38 2.69
N GLY A 127 -8.55 4.37 2.93
CA GLY A 127 -8.27 3.84 4.26
C GLY A 127 -7.64 4.88 5.19
N TYR A 128 -6.74 5.71 4.67
CA TYR A 128 -6.08 6.79 5.40
C TYR A 128 -6.75 8.16 5.25
N LYS A 129 -7.95 8.21 4.63
CA LYS A 129 -8.77 9.42 4.46
C LYS A 129 -8.05 10.57 3.74
N LEU A 130 -7.10 10.27 2.85
CA LEU A 130 -6.46 11.29 2.02
C LEU A 130 -7.47 11.86 1.03
N ARG A 131 -7.38 13.17 0.72
CA ARG A 131 -8.27 13.82 -0.24
C ARG A 131 -8.12 13.21 -1.63
N SER A 132 -9.23 13.10 -2.36
CA SER A 132 -9.20 12.57 -3.72
C SER A 132 -8.55 13.57 -4.69
N ARG A 133 -8.02 13.08 -5.80
CA ARG A 133 -7.53 13.93 -6.88
C ARG A 133 -8.63 14.86 -7.41
N GLU A 134 -9.85 14.37 -7.56
CA GLU A 134 -11.00 15.15 -7.97
C GLU A 134 -11.25 16.36 -7.05
N SER A 135 -11.29 16.11 -5.73
CA SER A 135 -11.46 17.16 -4.73
C SER A 135 -10.34 18.21 -4.80
N ARG A 136 -9.10 17.78 -4.99
CA ARG A 136 -7.93 18.68 -5.10
C ARG A 136 -7.97 19.53 -6.36
N LEU A 137 -8.35 18.94 -7.49
CA LEU A 137 -8.46 19.65 -8.75
C LEU A 137 -9.64 20.64 -8.71
N HIS A 138 -10.76 20.24 -8.09
CA HIS A 138 -11.92 21.11 -7.92
C HIS A 138 -11.60 22.31 -7.00
N GLU A 139 -10.86 22.09 -5.90
CA GLU A 139 -10.36 23.16 -5.02
C GLU A 139 -9.44 24.15 -5.76
N ARG A 140 -8.75 23.70 -6.80
CA ARG A 140 -7.94 24.57 -7.69
C ARG A 140 -8.78 25.32 -8.74
N GLY A 141 -10.10 25.17 -8.71
CA GLY A 141 -11.04 25.81 -9.62
C GLY A 141 -11.26 25.07 -10.93
N LEU A 142 -10.80 23.81 -11.06
CA LEU A 142 -11.12 23.03 -12.25
C LEU A 142 -12.57 22.52 -12.18
N LEU A 143 -13.19 22.48 -13.33
CA LEU A 143 -14.60 22.12 -13.51
C LEU A 143 -14.75 20.65 -13.87
N THR A 144 -15.80 20.03 -13.37
CA THR A 144 -16.24 18.71 -13.80
C THR A 144 -16.76 18.75 -15.24
N LEU A 145 -16.95 17.59 -15.84
CA LEU A 145 -17.54 17.51 -17.19
C LEU A 145 -18.94 18.17 -17.27
N GLU A 146 -19.71 18.11 -16.19
CA GLU A 146 -21.05 18.73 -16.12
C GLU A 146 -20.96 20.24 -16.10
N GLU A 147 -20.14 20.79 -15.23
CA GLU A 147 -19.90 22.23 -15.11
C GLU A 147 -19.26 22.79 -16.38
N ALA A 148 -18.27 22.10 -16.95
CA ALA A 148 -17.67 22.50 -18.23
C ALA A 148 -18.68 22.46 -19.40
N SER A 149 -19.56 21.47 -19.40
CA SER A 149 -20.66 21.36 -20.38
C SER A 149 -21.62 22.53 -20.29
N ALA A 150 -22.00 22.91 -19.08
CA ALA A 150 -22.85 24.07 -18.83
C ALA A 150 -22.16 25.40 -19.23
N MET A 151 -20.89 25.56 -18.83
CA MET A 151 -20.08 26.76 -19.14
C MET A 151 -19.87 26.95 -20.65
N LEU A 152 -19.59 25.86 -21.39
CA LEU A 152 -19.30 25.91 -22.82
C LEU A 152 -20.54 25.90 -23.70
N GLY A 153 -21.74 25.67 -23.14
CA GLY A 153 -22.98 25.55 -23.89
C GLY A 153 -23.08 24.31 -24.80
N PHE A 154 -22.26 23.27 -24.52
CA PHE A 154 -22.24 22.03 -25.29
C PHE A 154 -22.72 20.85 -24.46
N CYS A 155 -23.35 19.87 -25.07
CA CYS A 155 -23.61 18.59 -24.34
C CYS A 155 -22.33 17.83 -24.04
N LYS A 156 -22.37 17.00 -22.99
CA LYS A 156 -21.21 16.20 -22.50
C LYS A 156 -20.50 15.40 -23.61
N ALA A 157 -21.27 14.85 -24.56
CA ALA A 157 -20.74 14.09 -25.69
C ALA A 157 -19.90 14.96 -26.65
N ILE A 158 -20.35 16.18 -26.91
CA ILE A 158 -19.64 17.15 -27.76
C ILE A 158 -18.36 17.61 -27.06
N VAL A 159 -18.41 17.91 -25.75
CA VAL A 159 -17.22 18.29 -24.97
C VAL A 159 -16.16 17.17 -25.06
N ARG A 160 -16.53 15.91 -24.80
CA ARG A 160 -15.61 14.76 -24.93
C ARG A 160 -15.02 14.63 -26.33
N ARG A 161 -15.84 14.77 -27.37
CA ARG A 161 -15.40 14.69 -28.77
C ARG A 161 -14.45 15.83 -29.15
N LYS A 162 -14.76 17.08 -28.76
CA LYS A 162 -13.88 18.23 -29.00
C LYS A 162 -12.58 18.12 -28.25
N ARG A 163 -12.61 17.65 -26.98
CA ARG A 163 -11.38 17.35 -26.21
C ARG A 163 -10.49 16.35 -26.94
N ALA A 164 -11.06 15.22 -27.39
CA ALA A 164 -10.31 14.18 -28.08
C ALA A 164 -9.66 14.68 -29.39
N LYS A 165 -10.23 15.72 -30.02
CA LYS A 165 -9.70 16.37 -31.22
C LYS A 165 -8.79 17.56 -30.92
N GLY A 166 -8.56 17.91 -29.65
CA GLY A 166 -7.79 19.11 -29.29
C GLY A 166 -8.48 20.43 -29.63
N MET A 167 -9.81 20.42 -29.82
CA MET A 167 -10.60 21.57 -30.30
C MET A 167 -11.38 22.27 -29.18
N LEU A 168 -11.01 22.03 -27.91
CA LEU A 168 -11.58 22.74 -26.77
C LEU A 168 -10.82 24.06 -26.55
N PRO A 169 -11.56 25.15 -26.20
CA PRO A 169 -10.94 26.44 -25.87
C PRO A 169 -10.30 26.48 -24.50
N VAL A 170 -10.40 25.38 -23.71
CA VAL A 170 -9.89 25.25 -22.34
C VAL A 170 -9.06 24.00 -22.21
N ALA A 171 -8.06 24.04 -21.32
CA ALA A 171 -7.25 22.88 -21.02
C ALA A 171 -8.04 21.79 -20.25
N ALA A 172 -7.68 20.55 -20.46
CA ALA A 172 -8.31 19.39 -19.83
C ALA A 172 -7.26 18.55 -19.11
N HIS A 173 -7.45 18.34 -17.81
CA HIS A 173 -6.56 17.57 -16.95
C HIS A 173 -7.12 16.18 -16.71
N LYS A 174 -6.30 15.17 -16.94
CA LYS A 174 -6.70 13.77 -16.73
C LYS A 174 -7.01 13.54 -15.24
N LEU A 175 -8.21 13.07 -14.96
CA LEU A 175 -8.68 12.81 -13.59
C LEU A 175 -8.28 11.41 -13.14
N ASN A 176 -8.52 10.40 -14.00
CA ASN A 176 -8.27 9.00 -13.69
C ASN A 176 -7.83 8.21 -14.93
N ASP A 177 -7.48 6.94 -14.72
CA ASP A 177 -7.03 6.03 -15.77
C ASP A 177 -8.17 5.53 -16.68
N MET A 178 -9.43 5.77 -16.31
CA MET A 178 -10.61 5.44 -17.11
C MET A 178 -10.91 6.50 -18.18
N GLY A 179 -10.11 7.55 -18.29
CA GLY A 179 -10.26 8.57 -19.31
C GLY A 179 -11.26 9.69 -18.94
N GLU A 180 -11.50 9.88 -17.65
CA GLU A 180 -12.21 11.07 -17.16
C GLU A 180 -11.25 12.24 -17.02
N TYR A 181 -11.80 13.46 -17.18
CA TYR A 181 -11.03 14.70 -17.19
C TYR A 181 -11.77 15.79 -16.42
N MET A 182 -11.00 16.71 -15.86
CA MET A 182 -11.47 18.00 -15.37
C MET A 182 -10.95 19.12 -16.29
N TYR A 183 -11.65 20.23 -16.32
CA TYR A 183 -11.47 21.28 -17.31
C TYR A 183 -11.17 22.62 -16.63
N GLU A 184 -10.31 23.41 -17.22
CA GLU A 184 -10.09 24.78 -16.75
C GLU A 184 -11.30 25.66 -17.05
N PRO A 185 -11.61 26.64 -16.19
CA PRO A 185 -12.64 27.65 -16.50
C PRO A 185 -12.20 28.49 -17.70
N LEU A 186 -13.20 29.06 -18.43
CA LEU A 186 -12.92 30.03 -19.48
C LEU A 186 -12.24 31.26 -18.87
N PRO A 187 -11.17 31.79 -19.51
CA PRO A 187 -10.64 33.08 -19.11
C PRO A 187 -11.71 34.17 -19.21
N PRO A 188 -11.68 35.14 -18.31
CA PRO A 188 -12.75 36.13 -18.19
C PRO A 188 -13.03 36.96 -19.46
N GLU A 189 -12.08 37.08 -20.38
CA GLU A 189 -12.22 37.82 -21.63
C GLU A 189 -13.11 37.17 -22.71
N ASN A 190 -13.42 35.87 -22.56
CA ASN A 190 -14.21 35.12 -23.56
C ASN A 190 -15.65 34.80 -23.13
N SER A 191 -16.11 35.33 -22.02
CA SER A 191 -17.47 35.06 -21.49
C SER A 191 -18.58 35.78 -22.26
N GLU A 192 -18.27 36.79 -23.07
CA GLU A 192 -19.29 37.61 -23.75
C GLU A 192 -19.79 37.09 -25.12
N LYS A 193 -19.22 36.00 -25.66
CA LYS A 193 -19.57 35.50 -27.00
C LYS A 193 -20.51 34.29 -27.05
N SER A 194 -21.07 33.82 -25.94
CA SER A 194 -21.91 32.61 -25.95
C SER A 194 -23.42 32.85 -25.86
N SER A 195 -23.89 34.10 -26.00
CA SER A 195 -25.33 34.44 -25.88
C SER A 195 -26.09 34.56 -27.20
N HIS A 196 -25.65 33.90 -28.27
CA HIS A 196 -26.41 33.86 -29.52
C HIS A 196 -26.53 32.44 -30.06
N CYS A 197 -27.48 31.67 -29.52
CA CYS A 197 -28.15 30.61 -30.26
C CYS A 197 -29.64 30.84 -30.14
N SER A 198 -30.13 31.73 -30.98
CA SER A 198 -31.54 31.97 -31.20
C SER A 198 -32.23 30.73 -31.75
N SER A 199 -33.29 30.37 -31.09
CA SER A 199 -34.36 29.51 -31.55
C SER A 199 -34.95 30.07 -32.87
N SER A 200 -34.80 29.33 -33.96
CA SER A 200 -35.64 29.35 -35.16
C SER A 200 -35.33 28.04 -35.91
N ASP A 201 -36.20 27.10 -35.99
CA ASP A 201 -37.27 26.99 -36.92
C ASP A 201 -38.27 25.92 -36.44
N ARG A 202 -39.49 26.39 -36.10
CA ARG A 202 -40.71 25.65 -36.30
C ARG A 202 -41.53 26.42 -37.31
N GLY A 203 -41.50 26.01 -38.53
CA GLY A 203 -42.50 26.29 -39.56
C GLY A 203 -42.65 24.99 -40.29
N GLY A 204 -43.73 24.29 -40.32
CA GLY A 204 -45.11 24.64 -40.52
C GLY A 204 -45.39 24.58 -42.00
N ALA A 205 -46.17 23.64 -42.40
CA ALA A 205 -47.16 23.76 -43.43
C ALA A 205 -47.26 22.49 -44.30
N VAL A 206 -48.44 22.02 -44.23
CA VAL A 206 -49.45 21.60 -45.19
C VAL A 206 -49.22 20.27 -45.84
#